data_baf863c2e8ef4bc997879857c41d6793
#
_entry.id   baf863c2e8ef4bc997879857c41d6793
#
_cell.length_a   1.000
_cell.length_b   1.000
_cell.length_c   1.000
_cell.angle_alpha   90.00
_cell.angle_beta   90.00
_cell.angle_gamma   90.00
#
_symmetry.space_group_name_H-M   'P 1'
#
loop_
_entity.id
_entity.type
_entity.pdbx_description
1 polymer ?
#
loop_
_entity_poly.entity_id
_entity_poly.type
_entity_poly.pdbx_seq_one_letter_code
_entity_poly.pdbx_strand_id
1 'polypeptide(L)'
;PCLDQLAREGVNFTNAVSSYPVSSPARGMLMTGMYPHKNKVTGNCNSANAPYGVELPQDARCWSDILKANGYQTGYIGKWHLDAPYEPYIDTYNNHGAVAWNEWCPKERRHGFDYWTAYGTYDYHLKPMYWDTDAPRDSFYYVNQWGPEYEADKAIEYLNGHIDKTQPFALVVSMNPPHTGYELVPDRYKEMYKNLNVEALCANRPDIPAKGTEMGDYFRNNIRNYYACMTGVDENIGRIINELKRLGLFKNTIVVFTSDHGICMGAHEQAGKDIFYEESMRIPVLISWPEKIKPKTDRTTMIAFADLYPTLLSIMGFQQQIPEEVQTF
;
A
#
# COMPACT_ATOMS: atom_id res chain seq x y z
N PRO A 1 12.62 8.18 13.20
CA PRO A 1 11.60 7.52 12.40
C PRO A 1 11.84 6.01 12.31
N CYS A 2 10.76 5.22 12.30
CA CYS A 2 10.86 3.76 12.27
C CYS A 2 11.37 3.26 10.91
N LEU A 3 10.92 3.84 9.82
CA LEU A 3 11.35 3.48 8.47
C LEU A 3 12.83 3.77 8.23
N ASP A 4 13.39 4.85 8.80
CA ASP A 4 14.83 5.10 8.76
C ASP A 4 15.62 4.01 9.49
N GLN A 5 15.08 3.49 10.59
CA GLN A 5 15.72 2.37 11.29
C GLN A 5 15.64 1.09 10.45
N LEU A 6 14.48 0.79 9.85
CA LEU A 6 14.32 -0.35 8.95
C LEU A 6 15.29 -0.27 7.76
N ALA A 7 15.48 0.93 7.19
CA ALA A 7 16.43 1.17 6.11
C ALA A 7 17.89 0.94 6.51
N ARG A 8 18.24 1.19 7.78
CA ARG A 8 19.59 0.91 8.33
C ARG A 8 19.79 -0.56 8.70
N GLU A 9 18.70 -1.26 9.08
CA GLU A 9 18.73 -2.67 9.51
C GLU A 9 18.50 -3.66 8.35
N GLY A 10 18.11 -3.18 7.16
CA GLY A 10 17.81 -3.98 5.97
C GLY A 10 18.51 -3.47 4.71
N VAL A 11 18.01 -3.89 3.56
CA VAL A 11 18.42 -3.36 2.26
C VAL A 11 17.49 -2.23 1.86
N ASN A 12 18.08 -1.06 1.60
CA ASN A 12 17.38 0.10 1.06
C ASN A 12 17.72 0.21 -0.44
N PHE A 13 16.75 -0.07 -1.31
CA PHE A 13 16.90 0.09 -2.75
C PHE A 13 16.51 1.51 -3.15
N THR A 14 17.46 2.26 -3.68
CA THR A 14 17.24 3.68 -4.02
C THR A 14 16.68 3.90 -5.43
N ASN A 15 16.70 2.87 -6.28
CA ASN A 15 16.25 2.93 -7.68
C ASN A 15 15.06 1.99 -7.90
N ALA A 16 13.99 2.19 -7.13
CA ALA A 16 12.76 1.42 -7.28
C ALA A 16 11.64 2.30 -7.86
N VAL A 17 10.88 1.73 -8.79
CA VAL A 17 9.79 2.44 -9.48
C VAL A 17 8.51 1.60 -9.54
N SER A 18 7.38 2.30 -9.44
CA SER A 18 6.09 1.78 -9.88
C SER A 18 6.02 1.96 -11.40
N SER A 19 6.07 0.85 -12.14
CA SER A 19 6.08 0.88 -13.61
C SER A 19 4.75 1.34 -14.21
N TYR A 20 3.71 1.38 -13.41
CA TYR A 20 2.43 2.01 -13.71
C TYR A 20 1.92 2.67 -12.40
N PRO A 21 2.19 3.97 -12.20
CA PRO A 21 1.98 4.64 -10.91
C PRO A 21 0.51 5.00 -10.68
N VAL A 22 -0.37 3.99 -10.70
CA VAL A 22 -1.81 4.05 -10.43
C VAL A 22 -2.17 2.89 -9.51
N SER A 23 -3.08 3.11 -8.55
CA SER A 23 -3.36 2.19 -7.46
C SER A 23 -3.64 0.74 -7.90
N SER A 24 -4.71 0.48 -8.67
CA SER A 24 -5.05 -0.91 -9.00
C SER A 24 -4.03 -1.59 -9.92
N PRO A 25 -3.50 -0.95 -10.99
CA PRO A 25 -2.42 -1.52 -11.79
C PRO A 25 -1.19 -1.90 -10.98
N ALA A 26 -0.70 -1.01 -10.11
CA ALA A 26 0.45 -1.28 -9.25
C ALA A 26 0.17 -2.46 -8.30
N ARG A 27 -1.00 -2.47 -7.65
CA ARG A 27 -1.41 -3.58 -6.77
C ARG A 27 -1.54 -4.89 -7.52
N GLY A 28 -2.10 -4.87 -8.73
CA GLY A 28 -2.15 -6.05 -9.62
C GLY A 28 -0.75 -6.58 -9.95
N MET A 29 0.22 -5.69 -10.25
CA MET A 29 1.62 -6.09 -10.46
C MET A 29 2.25 -6.70 -9.20
N LEU A 30 2.02 -6.11 -8.03
CA LEU A 30 2.52 -6.66 -6.75
C LEU A 30 1.98 -8.07 -6.50
N MET A 31 0.68 -8.28 -6.74
CA MET A 31 0.03 -9.56 -6.45
C MET A 31 0.42 -10.67 -7.42
N THR A 32 0.66 -10.34 -8.71
CA THR A 32 0.83 -11.33 -9.78
C THR A 32 2.25 -11.42 -10.35
N GLY A 33 3.11 -10.43 -10.12
CA GLY A 33 4.41 -10.31 -10.81
C GLY A 33 4.29 -10.01 -12.31
N MET A 34 3.10 -9.62 -12.79
CA MET A 34 2.82 -9.40 -14.21
C MET A 34 2.41 -7.94 -14.47
N TYR A 35 2.83 -7.41 -15.62
CA TYR A 35 2.40 -6.08 -16.06
C TYR A 35 0.90 -6.04 -16.41
N PRO A 36 0.27 -4.85 -16.38
CA PRO A 36 -1.18 -4.69 -16.53
C PRO A 36 -1.79 -5.34 -17.78
N HIS A 37 -1.08 -5.32 -18.90
CA HIS A 37 -1.56 -5.96 -20.15
C HIS A 37 -1.72 -7.48 -20.02
N LYS A 38 -0.97 -8.14 -19.12
CA LYS A 38 -1.07 -9.57 -18.82
C LYS A 38 -2.04 -9.86 -17.67
N ASN A 39 -1.93 -9.13 -16.56
CA ASN A 39 -2.78 -9.37 -15.40
C ASN A 39 -4.20 -8.75 -15.51
N LYS A 40 -4.50 -8.02 -16.59
CA LYS A 40 -5.78 -7.39 -16.95
C LYS A 40 -6.16 -6.16 -16.11
N VAL A 41 -5.38 -5.80 -15.10
CA VAL A 41 -5.63 -4.58 -14.29
C VAL A 41 -5.02 -3.36 -14.98
N THR A 42 -5.63 -2.95 -16.10
CA THR A 42 -5.09 -1.91 -16.99
C THR A 42 -5.45 -0.47 -16.58
N GLY A 43 -6.17 -0.30 -15.49
CA GLY A 43 -6.58 0.97 -14.92
C GLY A 43 -7.10 0.76 -13.51
N ASN A 44 -7.61 1.81 -12.85
CA ASN A 44 -8.24 1.66 -11.54
C ASN A 44 -9.53 0.82 -11.63
N CYS A 45 -9.71 -0.07 -10.67
CA CYS A 45 -10.94 -0.82 -10.47
C CYS A 45 -12.03 0.14 -9.97
N ASN A 46 -12.92 0.54 -10.86
CA ASN A 46 -14.04 1.44 -10.60
C ASN A 46 -15.20 1.18 -11.56
N SER A 47 -16.35 1.79 -11.32
CA SER A 47 -17.55 1.54 -12.14
C SER A 47 -17.41 1.96 -13.61
N ALA A 48 -16.56 2.93 -13.93
CA ALA A 48 -16.30 3.34 -15.31
C ALA A 48 -15.47 2.32 -16.08
N ASN A 49 -14.58 1.59 -15.39
CA ASN A 49 -13.70 0.58 -15.98
C ASN A 49 -14.26 -0.86 -15.85
N ALA A 50 -15.22 -1.10 -14.95
CA ALA A 50 -15.87 -2.40 -14.75
C ALA A 50 -16.43 -3.01 -16.06
N PRO A 51 -17.10 -2.27 -16.96
CA PRO A 51 -17.59 -2.82 -18.23
C PRO A 51 -16.49 -3.36 -19.15
N TYR A 52 -15.24 -2.97 -18.94
CA TYR A 52 -14.07 -3.44 -19.70
C TYR A 52 -13.32 -4.59 -18.99
N GLY A 53 -13.87 -5.11 -17.88
CA GLY A 53 -13.27 -6.19 -17.12
C GLY A 53 -11.98 -5.79 -16.38
N VAL A 54 -11.83 -4.52 -16.00
CA VAL A 54 -10.66 -4.02 -15.30
C VAL A 54 -10.78 -4.33 -13.81
N GLU A 55 -10.37 -5.54 -13.46
CA GLU A 55 -10.24 -6.03 -12.09
C GLU A 55 -9.25 -7.20 -12.06
N LEU A 56 -8.79 -7.61 -10.88
CA LEU A 56 -7.91 -8.77 -10.77
C LEU A 56 -8.70 -10.04 -11.10
N PRO A 57 -8.30 -10.84 -12.13
CA PRO A 57 -9.00 -12.07 -12.45
C PRO A 57 -9.02 -13.05 -11.27
N GLN A 58 -10.15 -13.69 -11.03
CA GLN A 58 -10.31 -14.64 -9.92
C GLN A 58 -9.36 -15.84 -10.02
N ASP A 59 -8.94 -16.21 -11.22
CA ASP A 59 -7.98 -17.29 -11.50
C ASP A 59 -6.51 -16.83 -11.55
N ALA A 60 -6.25 -15.55 -11.29
CA ALA A 60 -4.90 -15.03 -11.19
C ALA A 60 -4.12 -15.74 -10.08
N ARG A 61 -2.92 -16.21 -10.39
CA ARG A 61 -2.06 -16.87 -9.40
C ARG A 61 -1.19 -15.85 -8.69
N CYS A 62 -1.66 -15.41 -7.51
CA CYS A 62 -0.98 -14.47 -6.67
C CYS A 62 0.12 -15.13 -5.81
N TRP A 63 1.10 -14.35 -5.34
CA TRP A 63 2.11 -14.88 -4.41
C TRP A 63 1.48 -15.41 -3.12
N SER A 64 0.39 -14.80 -2.68
CA SER A 64 -0.36 -15.23 -1.48
C SER A 64 -1.00 -16.62 -1.64
N ASP A 65 -1.47 -16.99 -2.86
CA ASP A 65 -1.95 -18.35 -3.15
C ASP A 65 -0.83 -19.38 -3.00
N ILE A 66 0.38 -19.03 -3.45
CA ILE A 66 1.55 -19.89 -3.31
C ILE A 66 1.91 -20.08 -1.84
N LEU A 67 1.94 -19.01 -1.06
CA LEU A 67 2.23 -19.09 0.38
C LEU A 67 1.16 -19.90 1.12
N LYS A 68 -0.12 -19.68 0.82
CA LYS A 68 -1.23 -20.46 1.38
C LYS A 68 -1.08 -21.95 1.08
N ALA A 69 -0.80 -22.31 -0.17
CA ALA A 69 -0.57 -23.69 -0.57
C ALA A 69 0.63 -24.35 0.11
N ASN A 70 1.59 -23.55 0.61
CA ASN A 70 2.75 -24.00 1.37
C ASN A 70 2.58 -23.87 2.89
N GLY A 71 1.35 -23.76 3.40
CA GLY A 71 1.02 -23.85 4.82
C GLY A 71 1.22 -22.52 5.59
N TYR A 72 1.32 -21.40 4.90
CA TYR A 72 1.33 -20.10 5.55
C TYR A 72 -0.06 -19.69 6.02
N GLN A 73 -0.13 -19.12 7.20
CA GLN A 73 -1.29 -18.36 7.67
C GLN A 73 -1.23 -16.98 7.03
N THR A 74 -2.27 -16.57 6.35
CA THR A 74 -2.25 -15.38 5.49
C THR A 74 -3.26 -14.35 5.96
N GLY A 75 -2.86 -13.09 6.02
CA GLY A 75 -3.73 -11.99 6.43
C GLY A 75 -3.57 -10.75 5.54
N TYR A 76 -4.68 -10.04 5.33
CA TYR A 76 -4.72 -8.76 4.64
C TYR A 76 -5.51 -7.72 5.45
N ILE A 77 -4.91 -6.55 5.65
CA ILE A 77 -5.50 -5.44 6.39
C ILE A 77 -5.39 -4.17 5.56
N GLY A 78 -6.47 -3.41 5.45
CA GLY A 78 -6.50 -2.10 4.77
C GLY A 78 -6.95 -2.13 3.32
N LYS A 79 -6.43 -1.23 2.50
CA LYS A 79 -6.87 -1.01 1.12
C LYS A 79 -6.50 -2.16 0.19
N TRP A 80 -7.51 -2.75 -0.48
CA TRP A 80 -7.35 -3.78 -1.50
C TRP A 80 -7.35 -3.23 -2.92
N HIS A 81 -8.44 -2.62 -3.35
CA HIS A 81 -8.66 -1.93 -4.62
C HIS A 81 -8.37 -2.78 -5.88
N LEU A 82 -8.75 -4.04 -5.88
CA LEU A 82 -8.57 -4.96 -7.01
C LEU A 82 -9.87 -5.62 -7.49
N ASP A 83 -11.02 -5.26 -6.89
CA ASP A 83 -12.36 -5.60 -7.34
C ASP A 83 -13.06 -4.36 -7.86
N ALA A 84 -13.76 -4.49 -8.99
CA ALA A 84 -14.54 -3.40 -9.57
C ALA A 84 -15.96 -3.37 -8.99
N PRO A 85 -16.51 -2.18 -8.70
CA PRO A 85 -17.90 -2.08 -8.26
C PRO A 85 -18.88 -2.25 -9.41
N TYR A 86 -19.92 -3.05 -9.14
CA TYR A 86 -21.07 -3.27 -10.04
C TYR A 86 -22.37 -2.86 -9.36
N GLU A 87 -23.35 -2.42 -10.14
CA GLU A 87 -24.67 -2.05 -9.61
C GLU A 87 -25.43 -3.24 -8.98
N PRO A 88 -26.16 -3.05 -7.88
CA PRO A 88 -26.29 -1.80 -7.12
C PRO A 88 -25.02 -1.50 -6.31
N TYR A 89 -24.51 -0.26 -6.40
CA TYR A 89 -23.31 0.14 -5.68
C TYR A 89 -23.55 0.19 -4.17
N ILE A 90 -22.51 -0.13 -3.40
CA ILE A 90 -22.53 -0.01 -1.94
C ILE A 90 -22.58 1.48 -1.58
N ASP A 91 -23.48 1.83 -0.66
CA ASP A 91 -23.67 3.22 -0.20
C ASP A 91 -22.51 3.63 0.74
N THR A 92 -21.41 4.07 0.15
CA THR A 92 -20.22 4.55 0.85
C THR A 92 -19.70 5.85 0.24
N TYR A 93 -18.93 6.62 1.01
CA TYR A 93 -18.38 7.93 0.63
C TYR A 93 -17.80 7.96 -0.79
N ASN A 94 -16.97 6.98 -1.15
CA ASN A 94 -16.32 6.91 -2.46
C ASN A 94 -17.27 6.49 -3.62
N ASN A 95 -18.51 6.15 -3.32
CA ASN A 95 -19.50 5.71 -4.32
C ASN A 95 -20.60 6.75 -4.61
N HIS A 96 -20.57 7.92 -3.97
CA HIS A 96 -21.56 8.98 -4.14
C HIS A 96 -21.34 9.86 -5.38
N GLY A 97 -20.19 9.74 -6.05
CA GLY A 97 -19.86 10.52 -7.25
C GLY A 97 -20.39 9.91 -8.55
N ALA A 98 -19.99 10.49 -9.67
CA ALA A 98 -20.30 9.96 -11.02
C ALA A 98 -19.66 8.57 -11.28
N VAL A 99 -18.65 8.22 -10.52
CA VAL A 99 -17.92 6.93 -10.58
C VAL A 99 -17.94 6.34 -9.19
N ALA A 100 -18.36 5.08 -9.06
CA ALA A 100 -18.21 4.30 -7.83
C ALA A 100 -16.83 3.65 -7.80
N TRP A 101 -16.20 3.65 -6.61
CA TRP A 101 -14.81 3.22 -6.43
C TRP A 101 -14.64 2.08 -5.43
N ASN A 102 -15.52 1.99 -4.43
CA ASN A 102 -15.38 1.06 -3.33
C ASN A 102 -16.23 -0.19 -3.54
N GLU A 103 -15.62 -1.35 -3.42
CA GLU A 103 -16.31 -2.64 -3.54
C GLU A 103 -15.83 -3.62 -2.49
N TRP A 104 -16.69 -4.53 -2.11
CA TRP A 104 -16.42 -5.69 -1.28
C TRP A 104 -15.66 -6.75 -2.07
N CYS A 105 -14.72 -7.42 -1.41
CA CYS A 105 -14.00 -8.55 -1.98
C CYS A 105 -14.54 -9.86 -1.40
N PRO A 106 -15.24 -10.70 -2.18
CA PRO A 106 -15.71 -12.00 -1.72
C PRO A 106 -14.54 -12.96 -1.46
N LYS A 107 -14.76 -13.96 -0.60
CA LYS A 107 -13.69 -14.87 -0.14
C LYS A 107 -12.93 -15.55 -1.29
N GLU A 108 -13.65 -15.97 -2.32
CA GLU A 108 -13.10 -16.65 -3.49
C GLU A 108 -12.20 -15.76 -4.38
N ARG A 109 -12.21 -14.44 -4.15
CA ARG A 109 -11.37 -13.46 -4.87
C ARG A 109 -10.23 -12.89 -4.02
N ARG A 110 -10.06 -13.38 -2.77
CA ARG A 110 -9.01 -12.90 -1.84
C ARG A 110 -7.64 -13.53 -2.06
N HIS A 111 -7.49 -14.37 -3.08
CA HIS A 111 -6.21 -14.96 -3.50
C HIS A 111 -5.38 -15.51 -2.32
N GLY A 112 -5.99 -16.45 -1.57
CA GLY A 112 -5.30 -17.17 -0.50
C GLY A 112 -5.23 -16.44 0.84
N PHE A 113 -5.77 -15.22 0.99
CA PHE A 113 -5.84 -14.54 2.29
C PHE A 113 -6.99 -15.09 3.14
N ASP A 114 -6.67 -15.65 4.31
CA ASP A 114 -7.63 -16.21 5.27
C ASP A 114 -8.18 -15.17 6.24
N TYR A 115 -7.29 -14.37 6.84
CA TYR A 115 -7.67 -13.26 7.70
C TYR A 115 -7.87 -12.00 6.84
N TRP A 116 -8.97 -11.32 7.06
CA TRP A 116 -9.37 -10.18 6.24
C TRP A 116 -10.00 -9.08 7.09
N THR A 117 -9.44 -7.90 7.06
CA THR A 117 -10.01 -6.65 7.58
C THR A 117 -9.68 -5.55 6.59
N ALA A 118 -10.49 -5.41 5.54
CA ALA A 118 -10.12 -4.61 4.37
C ALA A 118 -11.32 -3.94 3.70
N TYR A 119 -11.00 -3.07 2.76
CA TYR A 119 -11.94 -2.33 1.89
C TYR A 119 -11.36 -2.20 0.49
N GLY A 120 -12.20 -1.88 -0.50
CA GLY A 120 -11.72 -1.61 -1.86
C GLY A 120 -10.86 -0.35 -1.88
N THR A 121 -11.48 0.84 -1.95
CA THR A 121 -10.85 2.14 -1.72
C THR A 121 -11.78 3.07 -0.95
N TYR A 122 -11.26 3.75 0.06
CA TYR A 122 -12.04 4.62 0.93
C TYR A 122 -11.18 5.75 1.48
N ASP A 123 -11.57 7.01 1.23
CA ASP A 123 -10.71 8.18 1.44
C ASP A 123 -11.10 9.04 2.65
N TYR A 124 -12.13 8.67 3.41
CA TYR A 124 -12.45 9.36 4.65
C TYR A 124 -11.64 8.78 5.83
N HIS A 125 -10.35 9.14 5.90
CA HIS A 125 -9.34 8.48 6.73
C HIS A 125 -9.56 8.57 8.24
N LEU A 126 -10.30 9.58 8.75
CA LEU A 126 -10.61 9.73 10.19
C LEU A 126 -11.78 8.85 10.66
N LYS A 127 -12.54 8.30 9.72
CA LYS A 127 -13.63 7.36 10.00
C LYS A 127 -13.67 6.30 8.92
N PRO A 128 -12.62 5.46 8.81
CA PRO A 128 -12.54 4.43 7.79
C PRO A 128 -13.60 3.36 7.98
N MET A 129 -13.82 2.56 6.94
CA MET A 129 -14.73 1.45 6.94
C MET A 129 -14.02 0.15 6.56
N TYR A 130 -14.55 -0.98 7.04
CA TYR A 130 -13.96 -2.30 6.77
C TYR A 130 -15.02 -3.39 6.63
N TRP A 131 -14.63 -4.45 5.95
CA TRP A 131 -15.25 -5.78 6.01
C TRP A 131 -14.28 -6.73 6.67
N ASP A 132 -14.80 -7.52 7.63
CA ASP A 132 -14.03 -8.60 8.24
C ASP A 132 -14.12 -9.90 7.44
N THR A 133 -13.37 -10.92 7.87
CA THR A 133 -13.18 -12.21 7.20
C THR A 133 -14.50 -12.85 6.74
N ASP A 134 -15.52 -12.87 7.59
CA ASP A 134 -16.78 -13.57 7.31
C ASP A 134 -17.93 -12.62 6.95
N ALA A 135 -17.66 -11.33 6.83
CA ALA A 135 -18.66 -10.32 6.54
C ALA A 135 -19.20 -10.45 5.10
N PRO A 136 -20.52 -10.54 4.90
CA PRO A 136 -21.12 -10.40 3.60
C PRO A 136 -21.05 -8.93 3.12
N ARG A 137 -21.38 -8.70 1.86
CA ARG A 137 -21.21 -7.41 1.16
C ARG A 137 -21.90 -6.22 1.85
N ASP A 138 -23.03 -6.46 2.51
CA ASP A 138 -23.83 -5.44 3.21
C ASP A 138 -23.45 -5.25 4.69
N SER A 139 -22.48 -6.01 5.20
CA SER A 139 -22.09 -6.02 6.61
C SER A 139 -20.72 -5.37 6.83
N PHE A 140 -20.54 -4.16 6.31
CA PHE A 140 -19.38 -3.32 6.65
C PHE A 140 -19.65 -2.47 7.90
N TYR A 141 -18.56 -1.98 8.50
CA TYR A 141 -18.65 -1.11 9.68
C TYR A 141 -17.66 0.06 9.58
N TYR A 142 -18.00 1.14 10.28
CA TYR A 142 -17.15 2.32 10.40
C TYR A 142 -16.43 2.34 11.74
N VAL A 143 -15.21 2.89 11.74
CA VAL A 143 -14.38 3.01 12.94
C VAL A 143 -14.11 4.48 13.24
N ASN A 144 -14.32 4.90 14.50
CA ASN A 144 -14.01 6.25 14.97
C ASN A 144 -12.53 6.34 15.41
N GLN A 145 -11.63 6.05 14.47
CA GLN A 145 -10.19 6.07 14.66
C GLN A 145 -9.54 6.33 13.31
N TRP A 146 -8.38 6.94 13.28
CA TRP A 146 -7.64 7.13 12.04
C TRP A 146 -7.22 5.78 11.43
N GLY A 147 -7.38 5.62 10.10
CA GLY A 147 -7.16 4.33 9.43
C GLY A 147 -5.85 3.63 9.79
N PRO A 148 -4.68 4.27 9.65
CA PRO A 148 -3.40 3.65 10.01
C PRO A 148 -3.28 3.22 11.48
N GLU A 149 -3.90 3.94 12.42
CA GLU A 149 -3.92 3.54 13.83
C GLU A 149 -4.72 2.25 14.03
N TYR A 150 -5.92 2.18 13.43
CA TYR A 150 -6.77 0.99 13.49
C TYR A 150 -6.14 -0.20 12.77
N GLU A 151 -5.56 0.01 11.60
CA GLU A 151 -4.89 -1.04 10.83
C GLU A 151 -3.66 -1.61 11.56
N ALA A 152 -2.93 -0.75 12.30
CA ALA A 152 -1.86 -1.20 13.18
C ALA A 152 -2.39 -1.99 14.38
N ASP A 153 -3.52 -1.57 15.00
CA ASP A 153 -4.16 -2.33 16.08
C ASP A 153 -4.58 -3.71 15.59
N LYS A 154 -5.18 -3.82 14.40
CA LYS A 154 -5.56 -5.10 13.79
C LYS A 154 -4.36 -5.97 13.42
N ALA A 155 -3.27 -5.39 12.96
CA ALA A 155 -2.03 -6.14 12.72
C ALA A 155 -1.44 -6.70 14.02
N ILE A 156 -1.43 -5.93 15.09
CA ILE A 156 -0.98 -6.36 16.42
C ILE A 156 -1.91 -7.44 16.99
N GLU A 157 -3.22 -7.30 16.83
CA GLU A 157 -4.21 -8.31 17.20
C GLU A 157 -3.95 -9.64 16.45
N TYR A 158 -3.76 -9.57 15.12
CA TYR A 158 -3.41 -10.73 14.30
C TYR A 158 -2.15 -11.44 14.79
N LEU A 159 -1.08 -10.70 15.04
CA LEU A 159 0.19 -11.25 15.51
C LEU A 159 0.10 -11.91 16.92
N ASN A 160 -0.81 -11.44 17.77
CA ASN A 160 -0.98 -11.98 19.13
C ASN A 160 -1.97 -13.13 19.21
N GLY A 161 -3.03 -13.13 18.42
CA GLY A 161 -4.17 -14.01 18.62
C GLY A 161 -4.53 -14.92 17.45
N HIS A 162 -4.19 -14.53 16.22
CA HIS A 162 -4.63 -15.26 15.04
C HIS A 162 -3.57 -16.17 14.43
N ILE A 163 -2.28 -15.98 14.75
CA ILE A 163 -1.23 -16.86 14.25
C ILE A 163 -0.95 -18.02 15.21
N ASP A 164 -0.86 -19.21 14.66
CA ASP A 164 -0.17 -20.33 15.33
C ASP A 164 1.33 -20.17 15.15
N LYS A 165 2.05 -19.93 16.23
CA LYS A 165 3.50 -19.67 16.20
C LYS A 165 4.34 -20.87 15.72
N THR A 166 3.73 -22.03 15.53
CA THR A 166 4.37 -23.22 14.94
C THR A 166 4.31 -23.22 13.40
N GLN A 167 3.51 -22.34 12.80
CA GLN A 167 3.34 -22.22 11.36
C GLN A 167 3.86 -20.85 10.87
N PRO A 168 4.39 -20.77 9.65
CA PRO A 168 4.76 -19.48 9.07
C PRO A 168 3.52 -18.63 8.78
N PHE A 169 3.70 -17.31 8.77
CA PHE A 169 2.64 -16.38 8.43
C PHE A 169 3.08 -15.38 7.35
N ALA A 170 2.10 -14.82 6.64
CA ALA A 170 2.28 -13.67 5.76
C ALA A 170 1.15 -12.66 6.03
N LEU A 171 1.52 -11.44 6.34
CA LEU A 171 0.59 -10.36 6.64
C LEU A 171 0.87 -9.16 5.75
N VAL A 172 -0.16 -8.67 5.07
CA VAL A 172 -0.14 -7.39 4.36
C VAL A 172 -0.89 -6.35 5.20
N VAL A 173 -0.27 -5.20 5.42
CA VAL A 173 -0.92 -4.01 6.01
C VAL A 173 -0.83 -2.88 5.00
N SER A 174 -1.94 -2.55 4.37
CA SER A 174 -2.05 -1.65 3.23
C SER A 174 -2.74 -0.35 3.64
N MET A 175 -1.99 0.53 4.29
CA MET A 175 -2.47 1.83 4.76
C MET A 175 -2.76 2.76 3.58
N ASN A 176 -3.97 3.39 3.56
CA ASN A 176 -4.33 4.31 2.46
C ASN A 176 -3.62 5.67 2.57
N PRO A 177 -3.52 6.34 3.73
CA PRO A 177 -2.71 7.56 3.85
C PRO A 177 -1.23 7.31 3.50
N PRO A 178 -0.59 8.28 2.82
CA PRO A 178 -1.02 9.66 2.58
C PRO A 178 -1.77 9.90 1.24
N HIS A 179 -2.73 9.05 0.88
CA HIS A 179 -3.64 9.33 -0.24
C HIS A 179 -4.43 10.64 0.00
N THR A 180 -5.05 11.20 -1.04
CA THR A 180 -5.83 12.45 -0.96
C THR A 180 -6.82 12.44 0.19
N GLY A 181 -7.16 13.65 0.69
CA GLY A 181 -7.79 13.83 2.01
C GLY A 181 -6.71 14.10 3.06
N TYR A 182 -5.62 14.80 2.66
CA TYR A 182 -4.45 15.04 3.52
C TYR A 182 -4.79 15.72 4.84
N GLU A 183 -5.87 16.52 4.87
CA GLU A 183 -6.38 17.17 6.09
C GLU A 183 -7.02 16.17 7.07
N LEU A 184 -7.39 14.96 6.59
CA LEU A 184 -7.98 13.90 7.39
C LEU A 184 -6.93 13.08 8.15
N VAL A 185 -6.12 13.79 8.92
CA VAL A 185 -5.08 13.24 9.79
C VAL A 185 -5.25 13.78 11.21
N PRO A 186 -4.94 13.02 12.28
CA PRO A 186 -5.08 13.48 13.67
C PRO A 186 -4.30 14.77 13.95
N ASP A 187 -4.89 15.67 14.71
CA ASP A 187 -4.32 16.99 15.00
C ASP A 187 -2.94 16.92 15.66
N ARG A 188 -2.66 15.88 16.44
CA ARG A 188 -1.33 15.66 17.05
C ARG A 188 -0.20 15.61 16.02
N TYR A 189 -0.45 15.09 14.83
CA TYR A 189 0.54 15.08 13.75
C TYR A 189 0.59 16.42 13.01
N LYS A 190 -0.55 17.09 12.80
CA LYS A 190 -0.59 18.45 12.20
C LYS A 190 0.21 19.46 13.03
N GLU A 191 0.10 19.40 14.35
CA GLU A 191 0.82 20.27 15.28
C GLU A 191 2.35 20.20 15.10
N MET A 192 2.89 19.03 14.72
CA MET A 192 4.32 18.85 14.46
C MET A 192 4.81 19.69 13.27
N TYR A 193 3.94 20.04 12.35
CA TYR A 193 4.27 20.73 11.10
C TYR A 193 3.68 22.15 10.99
N LYS A 194 2.99 22.64 12.01
CA LYS A 194 2.34 23.96 11.96
C LYS A 194 3.31 25.11 11.66
N ASN A 195 4.55 25.01 12.13
CA ASN A 195 5.59 26.02 11.95
C ASN A 195 6.55 25.69 10.80
N LEU A 196 6.28 24.68 9.98
CA LEU A 196 7.11 24.35 8.84
C LEU A 196 7.16 25.51 7.85
N ASN A 197 8.37 25.98 7.53
CA ASN A 197 8.57 27.00 6.52
C ASN A 197 8.45 26.39 5.11
N VAL A 198 7.26 26.47 4.53
CA VAL A 198 6.96 25.87 3.22
C VAL A 198 7.76 26.55 2.10
N GLU A 199 7.99 27.88 2.19
CA GLU A 199 8.77 28.60 1.19
C GLU A 199 10.24 28.15 1.16
N ALA A 200 10.78 27.77 2.34
CA ALA A 200 12.12 27.18 2.39
C ALA A 200 12.19 25.81 1.70
N LEU A 201 11.11 25.03 1.73
CA LEU A 201 11.03 23.77 0.98
C LEU A 201 11.02 24.03 -0.55
N CYS A 202 10.37 25.10 -0.99
CA CYS A 202 10.27 25.46 -2.41
C CYS A 202 11.55 26.06 -2.96
N ALA A 203 12.43 26.63 -2.12
CA ALA A 203 13.60 27.41 -2.53
C ALA A 203 14.56 26.69 -3.48
N ASN A 204 14.68 25.36 -3.37
CA ASN A 204 15.54 24.51 -4.20
C ASN A 204 14.75 23.50 -5.05
N ARG A 205 13.48 23.77 -5.27
CA ARG A 205 12.53 22.93 -6.01
C ARG A 205 11.95 23.74 -7.19
N PRO A 206 12.69 23.87 -8.32
CA PRO A 206 12.22 24.61 -9.50
C PRO A 206 11.00 23.96 -10.17
N ASP A 207 10.73 22.70 -9.87
CA ASP A 207 9.58 21.93 -10.27
C ASP A 207 8.29 22.32 -9.53
N ILE A 208 8.39 23.02 -8.38
CA ILE A 208 7.22 23.54 -7.66
C ILE A 208 6.85 24.93 -8.23
N PRO A 209 5.65 25.09 -8.79
CA PRO A 209 5.21 26.38 -9.36
C PRO A 209 5.18 27.50 -8.32
N ALA A 210 5.21 28.74 -8.83
CA ALA A 210 5.22 29.93 -8.01
C ALA A 210 3.95 30.04 -7.14
N LYS A 211 4.10 30.70 -5.99
CA LYS A 211 2.96 31.09 -5.16
C LYS A 211 2.00 31.98 -5.96
N GLY A 212 0.70 31.76 -5.81
CA GLY A 212 -0.36 32.44 -6.56
C GLY A 212 -0.74 31.73 -7.87
N THR A 213 -0.07 30.66 -8.24
CA THR A 213 -0.55 29.75 -9.30
C THR A 213 -1.35 28.62 -8.67
N GLU A 214 -2.24 27.99 -9.43
CA GLU A 214 -3.09 26.91 -8.93
C GLU A 214 -2.30 25.78 -8.28
N MET A 215 -1.33 25.22 -8.98
CA MET A 215 -0.52 24.10 -8.49
C MET A 215 0.52 24.52 -7.46
N GLY A 216 1.03 25.75 -7.54
CA GLY A 216 1.90 26.30 -6.52
C GLY A 216 1.21 26.49 -5.18
N ASP A 217 -0.04 26.94 -5.18
CA ASP A 217 -0.85 27.06 -3.97
C ASP A 217 -1.37 25.68 -3.50
N TYR A 218 -1.69 24.77 -4.42
CA TYR A 218 -2.03 23.39 -4.09
C TYR A 218 -0.91 22.72 -3.27
N PHE A 219 0.35 22.80 -3.70
CA PHE A 219 1.49 22.29 -2.93
C PHE A 219 1.54 22.92 -1.54
N ARG A 220 1.50 24.26 -1.45
CA ARG A 220 1.65 25.00 -0.18
C ARG A 220 0.55 24.73 0.81
N ASN A 221 -0.65 24.48 0.34
CA ASN A 221 -1.81 24.21 1.20
C ASN A 221 -1.80 22.76 1.74
N ASN A 222 -1.18 21.81 1.02
CA ASN A 222 -1.29 20.39 1.36
C ASN A 222 -0.03 19.79 1.99
N ILE A 223 1.18 20.33 1.72
CA ILE A 223 2.44 19.66 2.10
C ILE A 223 2.61 19.42 3.60
N ARG A 224 2.11 20.32 4.46
CA ARG A 224 2.17 20.12 5.91
C ARG A 224 1.34 18.93 6.37
N ASN A 225 0.13 18.82 5.85
CA ASN A 225 -0.77 17.71 6.14
C ASN A 225 -0.24 16.38 5.56
N TYR A 226 0.37 16.43 4.37
CA TYR A 226 1.02 15.27 3.78
C TYR A 226 2.16 14.74 4.67
N TYR A 227 3.03 15.62 5.18
CA TYR A 227 4.07 15.22 6.13
C TYR A 227 3.51 14.73 7.46
N ALA A 228 2.40 15.31 7.94
CA ALA A 228 1.69 14.81 9.11
C ALA A 228 1.17 13.39 8.90
N CYS A 229 0.56 13.10 7.74
CA CYS A 229 0.14 11.74 7.36
C CYS A 229 1.34 10.77 7.33
N MET A 230 2.44 11.16 6.66
CA MET A 230 3.66 10.33 6.57
C MET A 230 4.22 9.99 7.96
N THR A 231 4.29 10.97 8.86
CA THR A 231 4.76 10.75 10.23
C THR A 231 3.85 9.79 11.00
N GLY A 232 2.54 9.96 10.86
CA GLY A 232 1.59 9.05 11.51
C GLY A 232 1.67 7.62 10.96
N VAL A 233 1.85 7.45 9.66
CA VAL A 233 2.06 6.13 9.03
C VAL A 233 3.36 5.50 9.56
N ASP A 234 4.49 6.24 9.58
CA ASP A 234 5.77 5.75 10.12
C ASP A 234 5.65 5.29 11.58
N GLU A 235 4.94 6.06 12.41
CA GLU A 235 4.70 5.70 13.82
C GLU A 235 3.92 4.38 13.94
N ASN A 236 2.87 4.20 13.14
CA ASN A 236 2.02 3.02 13.19
C ASN A 236 2.70 1.77 12.61
N ILE A 237 3.51 1.91 11.57
CA ILE A 237 4.43 0.84 11.10
C ILE A 237 5.40 0.47 12.23
N GLY A 238 5.92 1.46 12.94
CA GLY A 238 6.80 1.26 14.10
C GLY A 238 6.15 0.42 15.20
N ARG A 239 4.85 0.63 15.47
CA ARG A 239 4.10 -0.17 16.44
C ARG A 239 4.07 -1.66 16.03
N ILE A 240 3.81 -1.95 14.76
CA ILE A 240 3.78 -3.32 14.23
C ILE A 240 5.16 -3.97 14.32
N ILE A 241 6.23 -3.27 13.91
CA ILE A 241 7.60 -3.80 13.98
C ILE A 241 8.04 -4.04 15.42
N ASN A 242 7.68 -3.15 16.35
CA ASN A 242 7.98 -3.33 17.77
C ASN A 242 7.24 -4.54 18.35
N GLU A 243 6.03 -4.82 17.87
CA GLU A 243 5.29 -6.01 18.28
C GLU A 243 5.94 -7.30 17.77
N LEU A 244 6.41 -7.33 16.50
CA LEU A 244 7.21 -8.45 16.00
C LEU A 244 8.47 -8.69 16.84
N LYS A 245 9.13 -7.60 17.25
CA LYS A 245 10.32 -7.67 18.14
C LYS A 245 9.94 -8.20 19.52
N ARG A 246 8.84 -7.72 20.12
CA ARG A 246 8.34 -8.17 21.43
C ARG A 246 7.98 -9.66 21.45
N LEU A 247 7.40 -10.15 20.35
CA LEU A 247 7.02 -11.56 20.18
C LEU A 247 8.22 -12.47 19.82
N GLY A 248 9.42 -11.91 19.60
CA GLY A 248 10.59 -12.67 19.17
C GLY A 248 10.54 -13.12 17.70
N LEU A 249 9.61 -12.61 16.90
CA LEU A 249 9.39 -13.02 15.51
C LEU A 249 10.24 -12.24 14.51
N PHE A 250 10.67 -11.02 14.85
CA PHE A 250 11.31 -10.08 13.92
C PHE A 250 12.56 -10.65 13.23
N LYS A 251 13.39 -11.41 13.94
CA LYS A 251 14.65 -11.93 13.39
C LYS A 251 14.43 -12.85 12.19
N ASN A 252 13.41 -13.71 12.26
CA ASN A 252 13.03 -14.65 11.20
C ASN A 252 11.78 -14.18 10.42
N THR A 253 11.57 -12.88 10.32
CA THR A 253 10.50 -12.31 9.49
C THR A 253 11.11 -11.44 8.39
N ILE A 254 10.67 -11.66 7.15
CA ILE A 254 10.96 -10.76 6.04
C ILE A 254 9.99 -9.58 6.17
N VAL A 255 10.51 -8.41 6.48
CA VAL A 255 9.74 -7.16 6.52
C VAL A 255 10.00 -6.39 5.23
N VAL A 256 8.94 -6.14 4.46
CA VAL A 256 8.99 -5.35 3.23
C VAL A 256 8.19 -4.08 3.43
N PHE A 257 8.80 -2.94 3.19
CA PHE A 257 8.10 -1.66 3.11
C PHE A 257 8.21 -1.11 1.69
N THR A 258 7.07 -0.73 1.12
CA THR A 258 6.99 -0.12 -0.21
C THR A 258 5.72 0.74 -0.33
N SER A 259 5.55 1.40 -1.47
CA SER A 259 4.34 2.12 -1.87
C SER A 259 3.90 1.67 -3.26
N ASP A 260 2.60 1.70 -3.55
CA ASP A 260 2.08 1.39 -4.88
C ASP A 260 2.47 2.44 -5.94
N HIS A 261 2.61 3.70 -5.56
CA HIS A 261 3.09 4.81 -6.40
C HIS A 261 3.42 6.03 -5.52
N GLY A 262 3.95 7.07 -6.12
CA GLY A 262 4.12 8.38 -5.53
C GLY A 262 2.99 9.36 -5.88
N ILE A 263 3.25 10.68 -5.75
CA ILE A 263 2.31 11.75 -6.10
C ILE A 263 3.06 13.05 -6.36
N CYS A 264 2.68 13.79 -7.43
CA CYS A 264 3.34 15.04 -7.79
C CYS A 264 3.02 16.20 -6.85
N MET A 265 1.84 16.24 -6.26
CA MET A 265 1.40 17.25 -5.28
C MET A 265 1.63 18.70 -5.74
N GLY A 266 1.41 19.01 -7.01
CA GLY A 266 1.62 20.33 -7.60
C GLY A 266 2.97 20.49 -8.29
N ALA A 267 3.96 19.62 -8.05
CA ALA A 267 5.20 19.59 -8.81
C ALA A 267 4.92 19.38 -10.31
N HIS A 268 5.69 20.04 -11.17
CA HIS A 268 5.53 19.97 -12.62
C HIS A 268 4.13 20.36 -13.12
N GLU A 269 3.42 21.20 -12.36
CA GLU A 269 2.01 21.58 -12.60
C GLU A 269 1.03 20.39 -12.57
N GLN A 270 1.35 19.34 -11.85
CA GLN A 270 0.56 18.12 -11.70
C GLN A 270 0.14 17.91 -10.26
N ALA A 271 -1.15 17.84 -9.97
CA ALA A 271 -1.67 17.51 -8.64
C ALA A 271 -1.53 16.01 -8.32
N GLY A 272 -1.71 15.17 -9.32
CA GLY A 272 -1.89 13.72 -9.20
C GLY A 272 -0.64 12.89 -9.47
N LYS A 273 -0.86 11.80 -10.13
CA LYS A 273 0.05 10.71 -10.49
C LYS A 273 -0.28 10.22 -11.90
N ASP A 274 0.19 9.05 -12.32
CA ASP A 274 -0.01 8.50 -13.67
C ASP A 274 0.80 9.27 -14.73
N ILE A 275 2.01 9.67 -14.36
CA ILE A 275 2.91 10.44 -15.20
C ILE A 275 4.37 10.05 -14.93
N PHE A 276 5.28 10.30 -15.88
CA PHE A 276 6.67 9.86 -15.84
C PHE A 276 7.62 10.74 -14.99
N TYR A 277 7.09 11.50 -14.03
CA TYR A 277 7.94 12.23 -13.09
C TYR A 277 8.32 11.36 -11.89
N GLU A 278 9.51 11.60 -11.34
CA GLU A 278 10.05 10.89 -10.17
C GLU A 278 9.05 10.90 -8.99
N GLU A 279 8.36 12.03 -8.75
CA GLU A 279 7.36 12.18 -7.71
C GLU A 279 6.16 11.23 -7.87
N SER A 280 5.87 10.81 -9.09
CA SER A 280 4.80 9.85 -9.39
C SER A 280 5.30 8.41 -9.38
N MET A 281 6.45 8.16 -10.01
CA MET A 281 6.93 6.79 -10.28
C MET A 281 7.81 6.23 -9.18
N ARG A 282 8.69 7.04 -8.56
CA ARG A 282 9.66 6.56 -7.58
C ARG A 282 8.97 6.12 -6.30
N ILE A 283 9.31 4.93 -5.85
CA ILE A 283 8.78 4.34 -4.63
C ILE A 283 9.90 3.91 -3.70
N PRO A 284 9.69 3.92 -2.37
CA PRO A 284 10.60 3.27 -1.45
C PRO A 284 10.50 1.75 -1.58
N VAL A 285 11.63 1.05 -1.51
CA VAL A 285 11.66 -0.41 -1.30
C VAL A 285 12.71 -0.71 -0.25
N LEU A 286 12.24 -1.14 0.92
CA LEU A 286 13.06 -1.59 2.04
C LEU A 286 12.77 -3.06 2.28
N ILE A 287 13.81 -3.90 2.37
CA ILE A 287 13.67 -5.33 2.68
C ILE A 287 14.59 -5.65 3.85
N SER A 288 14.03 -6.13 4.95
CA SER A 288 14.79 -6.57 6.12
C SER A 288 14.49 -8.03 6.44
N TRP A 289 15.52 -8.81 6.63
CA TRP A 289 15.48 -10.16 7.22
C TRP A 289 16.73 -10.36 8.05
N PRO A 290 16.70 -9.98 9.34
CA PRO A 290 17.91 -9.89 10.16
C PRO A 290 18.78 -11.16 10.24
N GLU A 291 18.16 -12.35 10.15
CA GLU A 291 18.91 -13.62 10.17
C GLU A 291 19.62 -13.94 8.84
N LYS A 292 19.18 -13.37 7.73
CA LYS A 292 19.61 -13.81 6.39
C LYS A 292 20.20 -12.69 5.54
N ILE A 293 19.75 -11.46 5.71
CA ILE A 293 20.09 -10.33 4.84
C ILE A 293 20.93 -9.34 5.62
N LYS A 294 22.13 -9.03 5.12
CA LYS A 294 22.98 -7.98 5.70
C LYS A 294 22.50 -6.60 5.27
N PRO A 295 22.51 -5.61 6.17
CA PRO A 295 22.14 -4.23 5.84
C PRO A 295 22.99 -3.66 4.70
N LYS A 296 22.33 -2.98 3.77
CA LYS A 296 22.96 -2.36 2.59
C LYS A 296 22.10 -1.23 2.03
N THR A 297 22.70 -0.14 1.59
CA THR A 297 22.07 0.79 0.67
C THR A 297 22.46 0.39 -0.76
N ASP A 298 21.51 -0.10 -1.52
CA ASP A 298 21.71 -0.47 -2.92
C ASP A 298 21.33 0.70 -3.82
N ARG A 299 22.33 1.23 -4.53
CA ARG A 299 22.21 2.39 -5.43
C ARG A 299 22.26 2.01 -6.91
N THR A 300 22.40 0.74 -7.22
CA THR A 300 22.68 0.25 -8.58
C THR A 300 21.60 -0.67 -9.12
N THR A 301 20.98 -1.45 -8.26
CA THR A 301 19.90 -2.35 -8.69
C THR A 301 18.66 -1.53 -9.02
N MET A 302 18.14 -1.72 -10.22
CA MET A 302 16.85 -1.16 -10.63
C MET A 302 15.75 -2.18 -10.29
N ILE A 303 14.71 -1.71 -9.63
CA ILE A 303 13.55 -2.55 -9.25
C ILE A 303 12.30 -1.96 -9.86
N ALA A 304 11.59 -2.75 -10.65
CA ALA A 304 10.21 -2.52 -11.02
C ALA A 304 9.29 -3.14 -9.96
N PHE A 305 8.09 -2.60 -9.78
CA PHE A 305 7.19 -3.07 -8.73
C PHE A 305 6.78 -4.54 -8.92
N ALA A 306 6.67 -5.00 -10.17
CA ALA A 306 6.40 -6.40 -10.50
C ALA A 306 7.51 -7.37 -10.03
N ASP A 307 8.77 -6.89 -9.91
CA ASP A 307 9.90 -7.73 -9.50
C ASP A 307 9.80 -8.19 -8.04
N LEU A 308 8.99 -7.51 -7.21
CA LEU A 308 8.81 -7.89 -5.81
C LEU A 308 8.21 -9.30 -5.67
N TYR A 309 7.29 -9.70 -6.53
CA TYR A 309 6.70 -11.04 -6.53
C TYR A 309 7.76 -12.15 -6.67
N PRO A 310 8.53 -12.23 -7.76
CA PRO A 310 9.53 -13.28 -7.91
C PRO A 310 10.68 -13.15 -6.92
N THR A 311 11.06 -11.93 -6.55
CA THR A 311 12.13 -11.70 -5.56
C THR A 311 11.75 -12.27 -4.20
N LEU A 312 10.56 -11.96 -3.69
CA LEU A 312 10.10 -12.45 -2.39
C LEU A 312 9.97 -13.95 -2.37
N LEU A 313 9.34 -14.55 -3.38
CA LEU A 313 9.21 -16.00 -3.47
C LEU A 313 10.58 -16.70 -3.58
N SER A 314 11.54 -16.10 -4.30
CA SER A 314 12.89 -16.67 -4.43
C SER A 314 13.67 -16.65 -3.11
N ILE A 315 13.65 -15.53 -2.37
CA ILE A 315 14.35 -15.46 -1.07
C ILE A 315 13.67 -16.33 0.00
N MET A 316 12.40 -16.66 -0.17
CA MET A 316 11.66 -17.61 0.67
C MET A 316 11.87 -19.08 0.26
N GLY A 317 12.55 -19.35 -0.87
CA GLY A 317 12.82 -20.71 -1.36
C GLY A 317 11.73 -21.29 -2.27
N PHE A 318 10.83 -20.47 -2.79
CA PHE A 318 9.72 -20.90 -3.65
C PHE A 318 9.92 -20.57 -5.14
N GLN A 319 11.16 -20.32 -5.58
CA GLN A 319 11.45 -19.95 -6.96
C GLN A 319 10.93 -20.97 -8.00
N GLN A 320 10.83 -22.26 -7.66
CA GLN A 320 10.30 -23.31 -8.54
C GLN A 320 8.76 -23.26 -8.70
N GLN A 321 8.08 -22.47 -7.87
CA GLN A 321 6.63 -22.31 -7.93
C GLN A 321 6.20 -20.99 -8.59
N ILE A 322 7.15 -20.16 -9.00
CA ILE A 322 6.89 -18.93 -9.75
C ILE A 322 6.35 -19.34 -11.12
N PRO A 323 5.16 -18.85 -11.52
CA PRO A 323 4.61 -19.14 -12.84
C PRO A 323 5.52 -18.65 -13.98
N GLU A 324 5.57 -19.39 -15.08
CA GLU A 324 6.40 -19.05 -16.26
C GLU A 324 6.03 -17.71 -16.89
N GLU A 325 4.77 -17.31 -16.78
CA GLU A 325 4.25 -16.03 -17.27
C GLU A 325 4.67 -14.81 -16.44
N VAL A 326 5.22 -15.00 -15.24
CA VAL A 326 5.74 -13.90 -14.41
C VAL A 326 6.92 -13.25 -15.12
N GLN A 327 6.81 -11.94 -15.30
CA GLN A 327 7.81 -11.16 -16.01
C GLN A 327 8.94 -10.78 -15.06
N THR A 328 10.09 -11.42 -15.24
CA THR A 328 11.35 -11.10 -14.55
C THR A 328 12.31 -10.41 -15.52
N PHE A 329 13.06 -9.44 -15.04
CA PHE A 329 14.16 -8.80 -15.75
C PHE A 329 15.50 -9.11 -15.11
#